data_992d79c1b3e56120c252aab003d7fdd6
#
_entry.id   992d79c1b3e56120c252aab003d7fdd6
#
_cell.length_a   1.000
_cell.length_b   1.000
_cell.length_c   1.000
_cell.angle_alpha   90.00
_cell.angle_beta   90.00
_cell.angle_gamma   90.00
#
_symmetry.space_group_name_H-M   'P 1'
#
loop_
_entity.id
_entity.type
_entity.pdbx_description
1 polymer ?
#
loop_
_entity_poly.entity_id
_entity_poly.type
_entity_poly.pdbx_seq_one_letter_code
_entity_poly.pdbx_strand_id
1 'polypeptide(L)'
;MEKTQQRNLVLILARELAANSATPMFVVDPEGNLVFFNEPAESVLGRSFAETGPLTPSEWGTMFEPIDGDGQMIPVEQLPLTKALRHLQPGHISMGITGLDGERKTIEVTAIPLFARANEFVGAIAIFWEAKGS
;
A
#
# COMPACT_ATOMS: atom_id res chain seq x y z
N MET A 1 15.58 22.36 -5.41
CA MET A 1 16.41 21.17 -5.65
C MET A 1 16.60 20.31 -4.43
N GLU A 2 16.91 20.88 -3.30
CA GLU A 2 17.07 20.12 -2.05
C GLU A 2 15.80 19.39 -1.66
N LYS A 3 14.64 20.02 -1.78
CA LYS A 3 13.37 19.40 -1.45
C LYS A 3 13.10 18.16 -2.31
N THR A 4 13.36 18.27 -3.61
CA THR A 4 13.17 17.15 -4.52
C THR A 4 14.10 15.99 -4.19
N GLN A 5 15.35 16.29 -3.85
CA GLN A 5 16.32 15.28 -3.47
C GLN A 5 15.92 14.58 -2.17
N GLN A 6 15.41 15.33 -1.19
CA GLN A 6 14.96 14.75 0.06
C GLN A 6 13.73 13.88 -0.13
N ARG A 7 12.80 14.31 -0.96
CA ARG A 7 11.60 13.51 -1.28
C ARG A 7 12.00 12.20 -1.92
N ASN A 8 12.91 12.25 -2.90
CA ASN A 8 13.41 11.06 -3.57
C ASN A 8 14.14 10.14 -2.59
N LEU A 9 14.93 10.73 -1.68
CA LEU A 9 15.67 9.94 -0.71
C LEU A 9 14.74 9.20 0.24
N VAL A 10 13.67 9.86 0.73
CA VAL A 10 12.70 9.20 1.61
C VAL A 10 12.04 8.02 0.91
N LEU A 11 11.63 8.18 -0.35
CA LEU A 11 11.00 7.11 -1.10
C LEU A 11 11.99 5.98 -1.40
N ILE A 12 13.24 6.32 -1.69
CA ILE A 12 14.29 5.31 -1.89
C ILE A 12 14.50 4.51 -0.62
N LEU A 13 14.57 5.18 0.54
CA LEU A 13 14.74 4.49 1.82
C LEU A 13 13.53 3.65 2.18
N ALA A 14 12.32 4.13 1.90
CA ALA A 14 11.10 3.37 2.12
C ALA A 14 11.11 2.09 1.26
N ARG A 15 11.52 2.21 0.01
CA ARG A 15 11.63 1.08 -0.90
C ARG A 15 12.69 0.08 -0.43
N GLU A 16 13.84 0.58 0.05
CA GLU A 16 14.89 -0.28 0.59
C GLU A 16 14.42 -1.00 1.86
N LEU A 17 13.70 -0.30 2.73
CA LEU A 17 13.12 -0.90 3.92
C LEU A 17 12.15 -2.02 3.52
N ALA A 18 11.26 -1.74 2.58
CA ALA A 18 10.30 -2.72 2.10
C ALA A 18 11.00 -3.93 1.48
N ALA A 19 12.02 -3.69 0.65
CA ALA A 19 12.73 -4.76 -0.04
C ALA A 19 13.44 -5.71 0.93
N ASN A 20 13.77 -5.22 2.12
CA ASN A 20 14.48 -6.01 3.13
C ASN A 20 13.58 -6.46 4.28
N SER A 21 12.28 -6.22 4.19
CA SER A 21 11.33 -6.60 5.22
C SER A 21 10.72 -7.97 4.93
N ALA A 22 10.43 -8.71 5.99
CA ALA A 22 9.70 -9.99 5.88
C ALA A 22 8.17 -9.76 5.89
N THR A 23 7.72 -8.53 6.13
CA THR A 23 6.30 -8.19 6.19
C THR A 23 5.86 -7.58 4.85
N PRO A 24 4.68 -7.97 4.32
CA PRO A 24 4.19 -7.38 3.07
C PRO A 24 4.05 -5.86 3.16
N MET A 25 4.56 -5.16 2.17
CA MET A 25 4.55 -3.69 2.11
C MET A 25 4.33 -3.17 0.70
N PHE A 26 3.54 -2.08 0.61
CA PHE A 26 3.36 -1.27 -0.59
C PHE A 26 3.98 0.09 -0.36
N VAL A 27 4.60 0.66 -1.37
CA VAL A 27 5.12 2.03 -1.32
C VAL A 27 4.45 2.83 -2.43
N VAL A 28 3.85 3.96 -2.08
CA VAL A 28 3.21 4.86 -3.05
C VAL A 28 3.86 6.24 -3.01
N ASP A 29 3.86 6.92 -4.15
CA ASP A 29 4.39 8.27 -4.28
C ASP A 29 3.35 9.32 -3.85
N PRO A 30 3.67 10.63 -3.83
CA PRO A 30 2.70 11.63 -3.37
C PRO A 30 1.44 11.73 -4.22
N GLU A 31 1.48 11.31 -5.46
CA GLU A 31 0.32 11.31 -6.34
C GLU A 31 -0.53 10.05 -6.14
N GLY A 32 -0.05 9.12 -5.31
CA GLY A 32 -0.78 7.90 -5.02
C GLY A 32 -0.44 6.73 -5.92
N ASN A 33 0.51 6.89 -6.83
CA ASN A 33 0.90 5.79 -7.70
C ASN A 33 1.73 4.77 -6.91
N LEU A 34 1.36 3.51 -7.03
CA LEU A 34 2.13 2.42 -6.42
C LEU A 34 3.45 2.30 -7.18
N VAL A 35 4.56 2.48 -6.48
CA VAL A 35 5.89 2.46 -7.11
C VAL A 35 6.67 1.21 -6.75
N PHE A 36 6.23 0.45 -5.74
CA PHE A 36 6.89 -0.79 -5.35
C PHE A 36 6.05 -1.59 -4.37
N PHE A 37 6.08 -2.91 -4.47
CA PHE A 37 5.72 -3.78 -3.35
C PHE A 37 6.74 -4.92 -3.27
N ASN A 38 6.95 -5.41 -2.04
CA ASN A 38 8.04 -6.33 -1.78
C ASN A 38 7.64 -7.80 -2.04
N GLU A 39 8.61 -8.69 -1.94
CA GLU A 39 8.40 -10.11 -2.19
C GLU A 39 7.33 -10.74 -1.28
N PRO A 40 7.31 -10.46 0.05
CA PRO A 40 6.20 -10.97 0.87
C PRO A 40 4.83 -10.50 0.40
N ALA A 41 4.73 -9.27 -0.12
CA ALA A 41 3.46 -8.79 -0.68
C ALA A 41 3.07 -9.57 -1.93
N GLU A 42 4.03 -9.98 -2.73
CA GLU A 42 3.76 -10.79 -3.93
C GLU A 42 3.03 -12.08 -3.59
N SER A 43 3.39 -12.71 -2.48
CA SER A 43 2.73 -13.95 -2.04
C SER A 43 1.27 -13.72 -1.66
N VAL A 44 0.96 -12.58 -1.05
CA VAL A 44 -0.41 -12.26 -0.66
C VAL A 44 -1.23 -11.84 -1.88
N LEU A 45 -0.63 -11.07 -2.78
CA LEU A 45 -1.34 -10.50 -3.93
C LEU A 45 -1.44 -11.45 -5.11
N GLY A 46 -0.63 -12.49 -5.14
CA GLY A 46 -0.70 -13.50 -6.20
C GLY A 46 0.03 -13.14 -7.48
N ARG A 47 0.86 -12.11 -7.46
CA ARG A 47 1.64 -11.70 -8.63
C ARG A 47 2.83 -10.87 -8.20
N SER A 48 3.93 -10.96 -8.95
CA SER A 48 5.14 -10.20 -8.65
C SER A 48 5.02 -8.74 -9.11
N PHE A 49 5.79 -7.86 -8.49
CA PHE A 49 5.84 -6.46 -8.92
C PHE A 49 6.44 -6.36 -10.32
N ALA A 50 7.39 -7.24 -10.65
CA ALA A 50 7.98 -7.24 -12.00
C ALA A 50 6.92 -7.46 -13.08
N GLU A 51 5.90 -8.29 -12.78
CA GLU A 51 4.80 -8.55 -13.71
C GLU A 51 3.77 -7.43 -13.71
N THR A 52 3.47 -6.89 -12.53
CA THR A 52 2.41 -5.90 -12.36
C THR A 52 2.85 -4.51 -12.79
N GLY A 53 4.07 -4.12 -12.40
CA GLY A 53 4.56 -2.77 -12.62
C GLY A 53 3.86 -1.74 -11.74
N PRO A 54 4.15 -0.45 -11.94
CA PRO A 54 3.49 0.61 -11.20
C PRO A 54 2.00 0.65 -11.47
N LEU A 55 1.21 1.01 -10.46
CA LEU A 55 -0.25 1.05 -10.54
C LEU A 55 -0.76 2.42 -10.08
N THR A 56 -1.78 2.92 -10.78
CA THR A 56 -2.47 4.15 -10.38
C THR A 56 -3.40 3.86 -9.21
N PRO A 57 -3.88 4.90 -8.48
CA PRO A 57 -4.81 4.68 -7.37
C PRO A 57 -6.08 3.94 -7.78
N SER A 58 -6.64 4.23 -8.95
CA SER A 58 -7.83 3.52 -9.40
C SER A 58 -7.54 2.05 -9.70
N GLU A 59 -6.33 1.74 -10.13
CA GLU A 59 -5.93 0.36 -10.38
C GLU A 59 -5.72 -0.41 -9.08
N TRP A 60 -4.85 0.06 -8.17
CA TRP A 60 -4.62 -0.69 -6.93
C TRP A 60 -5.83 -0.65 -5.99
N GLY A 61 -6.67 0.38 -6.12
CA GLY A 61 -7.86 0.50 -5.28
C GLY A 61 -8.97 -0.48 -5.62
N THR A 62 -8.95 -1.04 -6.82
CA THR A 62 -10.02 -1.94 -7.29
C THR A 62 -9.52 -3.31 -7.71
N MET A 63 -8.26 -3.43 -8.08
CA MET A 63 -7.68 -4.65 -8.65
C MET A 63 -7.81 -5.86 -7.73
N PHE A 64 -7.72 -5.66 -6.42
CA PHE A 64 -7.78 -6.75 -5.44
C PHE A 64 -9.15 -6.91 -4.82
N GLU A 65 -10.16 -6.24 -5.36
CA GLU A 65 -11.56 -6.36 -4.95
C GLU A 65 -11.74 -6.28 -3.42
N PRO A 66 -11.32 -5.15 -2.78
CA PRO A 66 -11.40 -5.06 -1.33
C PRO A 66 -12.85 -5.05 -0.84
N ILE A 67 -13.14 -5.88 0.16
CA ILE A 67 -14.48 -5.99 0.73
C ILE A 67 -14.41 -5.85 2.25
N ASP A 68 -15.51 -5.35 2.83
CA ASP A 68 -15.65 -5.22 4.29
C ASP A 68 -16.18 -6.52 4.90
N GLY A 69 -16.44 -6.49 6.21
CA GLY A 69 -16.92 -7.67 6.93
C GLY A 69 -18.30 -8.16 6.49
N ASP A 70 -19.07 -7.31 5.80
CA ASP A 70 -20.39 -7.67 5.28
C ASP A 70 -20.32 -8.12 3.81
N GLY A 71 -19.12 -8.22 3.25
CA GLY A 71 -18.95 -8.62 1.86
C GLY A 71 -19.18 -7.49 0.86
N GLN A 72 -19.30 -6.26 1.32
CA GLN A 72 -19.53 -5.09 0.48
C GLN A 72 -18.20 -4.52 0.00
N MET A 73 -18.14 -4.10 -1.26
CA MET A 73 -16.93 -3.51 -1.80
C MET A 73 -16.59 -2.22 -1.04
N ILE A 74 -15.32 -2.08 -0.67
CA ILE A 74 -14.83 -0.87 0.01
C ILE A 74 -14.48 0.16 -1.04
N PRO A 75 -15.11 1.36 -1.00
CA PRO A 75 -14.74 2.43 -1.93
C PRO A 75 -13.29 2.84 -1.76
N VAL A 76 -12.64 3.25 -2.85
CA VAL A 76 -11.23 3.67 -2.83
C VAL A 76 -10.99 4.75 -1.77
N GLU A 77 -11.95 5.67 -1.59
CA GLU A 77 -11.84 6.77 -0.63
C GLU A 77 -11.72 6.30 0.81
N GLN A 78 -12.14 5.08 1.11
CA GLN A 78 -12.12 4.54 2.46
C GLN A 78 -10.93 3.63 2.74
N LEU A 79 -10.10 3.35 1.74
CA LEU A 79 -8.93 2.52 1.93
C LEU A 79 -7.87 3.25 2.76
N PRO A 80 -7.11 2.53 3.60
CA PRO A 80 -6.08 3.17 4.44
C PRO A 80 -5.07 4.01 3.66
N LEU A 81 -4.61 3.53 2.52
CA LEU A 81 -3.67 4.30 1.68
C LEU A 81 -4.28 5.62 1.22
N THR A 82 -5.57 5.61 0.84
CA THR A 82 -6.24 6.82 0.41
C THR A 82 -6.34 7.83 1.55
N LYS A 83 -6.63 7.35 2.75
CA LYS A 83 -6.68 8.23 3.93
C LYS A 83 -5.31 8.82 4.23
N ALA A 84 -4.26 8.03 4.13
CA ALA A 84 -2.90 8.55 4.33
C ALA A 84 -2.55 9.61 3.30
N LEU A 85 -2.95 9.40 2.04
CA LEU A 85 -2.67 10.34 0.96
C LEU A 85 -3.47 11.63 1.07
N ARG A 86 -4.75 11.54 1.42
CA ARG A 86 -5.64 12.71 1.43
C ARG A 86 -5.65 13.45 2.75
N HIS A 87 -5.60 12.71 3.86
CA HIS A 87 -5.72 13.30 5.19
C HIS A 87 -4.41 13.33 5.95
N LEU A 88 -3.35 12.78 5.38
CA LEU A 88 -2.00 12.79 5.96
C LEU A 88 -1.97 12.19 7.37
N GLN A 89 -2.80 11.17 7.59
CA GLN A 89 -2.93 10.49 8.86
C GLN A 89 -2.84 8.99 8.66
N PRO A 90 -2.32 8.25 9.64
CA PRO A 90 -2.32 6.79 9.53
C PRO A 90 -3.75 6.24 9.56
N GLY A 91 -3.95 5.12 8.90
CA GLY A 91 -5.23 4.44 8.89
C GLY A 91 -5.02 2.93 9.04
N HIS A 92 -6.00 2.25 9.60
CA HIS A 92 -5.95 0.80 9.77
C HIS A 92 -7.34 0.21 9.59
N ILE A 93 -7.44 -0.87 8.81
CA ILE A 93 -8.67 -1.65 8.73
C ILE A 93 -8.35 -3.13 8.50
N SER A 94 -9.34 -3.97 8.81
CA SER A 94 -9.39 -5.37 8.35
C SER A 94 -10.21 -5.40 7.08
N MET A 95 -9.78 -6.15 6.08
CA MET A 95 -10.54 -6.25 4.84
C MET A 95 -10.26 -7.58 4.14
N GLY A 96 -11.21 -7.99 3.30
CA GLY A 96 -11.00 -9.12 2.42
C GLY A 96 -10.45 -8.64 1.09
N ILE A 97 -9.58 -9.43 0.49
CA ILE A 97 -9.10 -9.17 -0.87
C ILE A 97 -9.17 -10.45 -1.68
N THR A 98 -9.17 -10.29 -3.00
CA THR A 98 -8.98 -11.40 -3.91
C THR A 98 -7.66 -11.17 -4.61
N GLY A 99 -6.70 -12.05 -4.42
CA GLY A 99 -5.42 -11.97 -5.08
C GLY A 99 -5.55 -12.16 -6.58
N LEU A 100 -4.54 -11.78 -7.34
CA LEU A 100 -4.55 -11.95 -8.79
C LEU A 100 -4.47 -13.43 -9.20
N ASP A 101 -4.18 -14.31 -8.24
CA ASP A 101 -4.26 -15.76 -8.41
C ASP A 101 -5.65 -16.32 -8.15
N GLY A 102 -6.63 -15.46 -7.83
CA GLY A 102 -8.01 -15.85 -7.56
C GLY A 102 -8.29 -16.25 -6.12
N GLU A 103 -7.28 -16.26 -5.25
CA GLU A 103 -7.48 -16.65 -3.85
C GLU A 103 -8.02 -15.49 -3.02
N ARG A 104 -9.03 -15.78 -2.19
CA ARG A 104 -9.59 -14.80 -1.25
C ARG A 104 -8.85 -14.91 0.07
N LYS A 105 -8.50 -13.75 0.62
CA LYS A 105 -7.75 -13.67 1.88
C LYS A 105 -8.32 -12.52 2.70
N THR A 106 -8.26 -12.68 4.03
CA THR A 106 -8.56 -11.58 4.94
C THR A 106 -7.24 -11.03 5.44
N ILE A 107 -7.08 -9.72 5.34
CA ILE A 107 -5.83 -9.05 5.74
C ILE A 107 -6.12 -7.90 6.69
N GLU A 108 -5.10 -7.59 7.50
CA GLU A 108 -5.03 -6.35 8.28
C GLU A 108 -4.12 -5.41 7.52
N VAL A 109 -4.53 -4.16 7.39
CA VAL A 109 -3.76 -3.15 6.65
C VAL A 109 -3.59 -1.90 7.49
N THR A 110 -2.35 -1.45 7.63
CA THR A 110 -2.01 -0.16 8.22
C THR A 110 -1.30 0.66 7.16
N ALA A 111 -1.76 1.88 6.92
CA ALA A 111 -1.10 2.80 6.01
C ALA A 111 -0.57 4.00 6.79
N ILE A 112 0.63 4.42 6.45
CA ILE A 112 1.36 5.47 7.16
C ILE A 112 1.82 6.50 6.14
N PRO A 113 1.49 7.81 6.34
CA PRO A 113 2.04 8.84 5.46
C PRO A 113 3.52 9.04 5.76
N LEU A 114 4.29 9.34 4.73
CA LEU A 114 5.73 9.58 4.83
C LEU A 114 6.01 11.06 4.63
N PHE A 115 6.88 11.59 5.48
CA PHE A 115 7.26 13.01 5.42
C PHE A 115 8.76 13.12 5.31
N ALA A 116 9.21 14.06 4.49
CA ALA A 116 10.56 14.58 4.57
C ALA A 116 10.55 15.63 5.71
N ARG A 117 11.54 16.48 5.78
CA ARG A 117 11.58 17.48 6.84
C ARG A 117 10.39 18.45 6.76
N ALA A 118 10.07 19.07 7.88
CA ALA A 118 9.13 20.18 7.96
C ALA A 118 7.74 19.86 7.39
N ASN A 119 7.27 18.63 7.62
CA ASN A 119 5.92 18.21 7.21
C ASN A 119 5.74 18.15 5.69
N GLU A 120 6.81 18.03 4.94
CA GLU A 120 6.69 17.85 3.50
C GLU A 120 6.26 16.41 3.19
N PHE A 121 5.03 16.25 2.69
CA PHE A 121 4.48 14.93 2.37
C PHE A 121 5.19 14.37 1.12
N VAL A 122 5.67 13.13 1.19
CA VAL A 122 6.44 12.53 0.11
C VAL A 122 5.92 11.17 -0.34
N GLY A 123 4.83 10.72 0.20
CA GLY A 123 4.22 9.44 -0.18
C GLY A 123 3.68 8.71 1.03
N ALA A 124 3.41 7.43 0.86
CA ALA A 124 2.88 6.61 1.95
C ALA A 124 3.35 5.17 1.79
N ILE A 125 3.29 4.43 2.89
CA ILE A 125 3.59 3.01 2.89
C ILE A 125 2.41 2.28 3.53
N ALA A 126 2.00 1.16 2.94
CA ALA A 126 1.00 0.28 3.53
C ALA A 126 1.70 -0.99 3.97
N ILE A 127 1.44 -1.40 5.19
CA ILE A 127 1.97 -2.63 5.78
C ILE A 127 0.76 -3.52 6.01
N PHE A 128 0.83 -4.76 5.55
CA PHE A 128 -0.31 -5.65 5.70
C PHE A 128 0.13 -7.07 5.99
N TRP A 129 -0.80 -7.87 6.54
CA TRP A 129 -0.54 -9.27 6.86
C TRP A 129 -1.86 -10.02 6.88
N GLU A 130 -1.79 -11.33 6.64
CA GLU A 130 -3.00 -12.14 6.70
C GLU A 130 -3.48 -12.26 8.14
N ALA A 131 -4.80 -12.10 8.32
CA ALA A 131 -5.40 -12.23 9.63
C ALA A 131 -5.42 -13.70 10.05
N LYS A 132 -5.07 -13.97 11.30
CA LYS A 132 -5.08 -15.33 11.84
C LYS A 132 -6.52 -15.82 12.02
N GLY A 133 -6.75 -17.08 11.74
CA GLY A 133 -8.04 -17.72 11.95
C GLY A 133 -9.07 -17.41 10.87
N SER A 134 -8.65 -16.82 9.79
CA SER A 134 -9.56 -16.53 8.68
C SER A 134 -9.61 -17.66 7.66
#